data_6f7954851598fbc150b356ea6e81de90
#
_entry.id   6f7954851598fbc150b356ea6e81de90
#
_cell.length_a   1.000
_cell.length_b   1.000
_cell.length_c   1.000
_cell.angle_alpha   90.00
_cell.angle_beta   90.00
_cell.angle_gamma   90.00
#
_symmetry.space_group_name_H-M   'P 1'
#
loop_
_entity.id
_entity.type
_entity.pdbx_description
1 polymer ?
#
loop_
_entity_poly.entity_id
_entity_poly.type
_entity_poly.pdbx_seq_one_letter_code
_entity_poly.pdbx_strand_id
1 'polypeptide(L)'
;MKGSGKDENKRAPMYWSTDADATGMCDGSKDMDEVKMKYGSLKEQENDGNSIYNFVKQTIALRNEYPVIARGKVAFDEGISDDTVCVIRKTCDEGQLTLVFNTSEKAQTVDFRKSALGATEDRKYPLQIAGELLTGTEAAVLDEEQLTIPAYSVVILE
;
A
#
# COMPACT_ATOMS: atom_id res chain seq x y z
N MET A 1 -11.77 -9.50 17.48
CA MET A 1 -11.31 -10.83 17.95
C MET A 1 -10.39 -10.63 19.13
N LYS A 2 -10.70 -11.21 20.30
CA LYS A 2 -9.70 -11.38 21.34
C LYS A 2 -8.78 -12.51 20.83
N GLY A 3 -7.62 -12.18 20.29
CA GLY A 3 -6.62 -13.17 19.97
C GLY A 3 -6.25 -13.89 21.26
N SER A 4 -6.35 -15.23 21.28
CA SER A 4 -5.76 -15.98 22.36
C SER A 4 -4.26 -15.69 22.31
N GLY A 5 -3.68 -15.27 23.43
CA GLY A 5 -2.25 -14.97 23.51
C GLY A 5 -1.35 -16.20 23.42
N LYS A 6 -1.88 -17.33 22.94
CA LYS A 6 -1.14 -18.59 22.76
C LYS A 6 -0.07 -18.45 21.70
N ASP A 7 1.14 -18.83 22.00
CA ASP A 7 2.27 -18.81 21.07
C ASP A 7 2.04 -19.75 19.88
N GLU A 8 1.34 -20.84 20.10
CA GLU A 8 0.96 -21.82 19.07
C GLU A 8 0.19 -21.17 17.91
N ASN A 9 -0.69 -20.22 18.20
CA ASN A 9 -1.48 -19.51 17.17
C ASN A 9 -0.64 -18.58 16.29
N LYS A 10 0.55 -18.16 16.75
CA LYS A 10 1.49 -17.36 15.97
C LYS A 10 2.31 -18.21 14.99
N ARG A 11 2.25 -19.53 15.14
CA ARG A 11 2.96 -20.51 14.32
C ARG A 11 2.02 -21.25 13.37
N ALA A 12 0.90 -20.61 13.01
CA ALA A 12 -0.01 -21.18 12.03
C ALA A 12 0.74 -21.46 10.71
N PRO A 13 0.55 -22.64 10.11
CA PRO A 13 1.19 -22.96 8.84
C PRO A 13 0.69 -22.04 7.73
N MET A 14 1.52 -21.83 6.72
CA MET A 14 1.12 -21.12 5.52
C MET A 14 0.07 -21.93 4.75
N TYR A 15 -1.01 -21.28 4.36
CA TYR A 15 -2.07 -21.90 3.57
C TYR A 15 -1.75 -21.79 2.08
N TRP A 16 -1.01 -22.77 1.56
CA TRP A 16 -0.49 -22.76 0.20
C TRP A 16 -1.56 -23.05 -0.87
N SER A 17 -2.42 -24.02 -0.61
CA SER A 17 -3.45 -24.48 -1.56
C SER A 17 -4.65 -25.06 -0.82
N THR A 18 -5.82 -25.06 -1.48
CA THR A 18 -7.02 -25.80 -1.06
C THR A 18 -6.98 -27.28 -1.45
N ASP A 19 -6.02 -27.68 -2.30
CA ASP A 19 -5.89 -29.07 -2.73
C ASP A 19 -5.43 -29.93 -1.55
N ALA A 20 -6.18 -30.98 -1.22
CA ALA A 20 -5.89 -31.87 -0.09
C ALA A 20 -4.52 -32.58 -0.22
N ASP A 21 -4.06 -32.78 -1.47
CA ASP A 21 -2.80 -33.45 -1.79
C ASP A 21 -1.64 -32.46 -2.06
N ALA A 22 -1.81 -31.17 -1.70
CA ALA A 22 -0.76 -30.17 -1.93
C ALA A 22 0.49 -30.51 -1.12
N THR A 23 1.59 -30.77 -1.81
CA THR A 23 2.90 -30.99 -1.18
C THR A 23 3.40 -29.69 -0.52
N GLY A 24 4.03 -29.82 0.64
CA GLY A 24 4.55 -28.68 1.39
C GLY A 24 3.57 -28.06 2.41
N MET A 25 2.35 -28.56 2.48
CA MET A 25 1.46 -28.26 3.60
C MET A 25 1.97 -28.98 4.86
N CYS A 26 2.00 -28.30 5.97
CA CYS A 26 2.31 -28.91 7.27
C CYS A 26 1.12 -28.74 8.22
N ASP A 27 1.01 -29.67 9.17
CA ASP A 27 0.08 -29.53 10.27
C ASP A 27 0.51 -28.37 11.18
N GLY A 28 -0.46 -27.68 11.75
CA GLY A 28 -0.20 -26.66 12.76
C GLY A 28 0.36 -27.26 14.06
N SER A 29 0.75 -26.39 14.99
CA SER A 29 1.12 -26.82 16.36
C SER A 29 -0.04 -27.58 17.00
N LYS A 30 0.30 -28.62 17.79
CA LYS A 30 -0.66 -29.55 18.41
C LYS A 30 -1.78 -28.86 19.22
N ASP A 31 -1.46 -27.74 19.84
CA ASP A 31 -2.39 -26.98 20.69
C ASP A 31 -2.87 -25.68 20.03
N MET A 32 -2.69 -25.54 18.72
CA MET A 32 -3.17 -24.42 17.95
C MET A 32 -4.71 -24.44 17.87
N ASP A 33 -5.32 -23.26 18.05
CA ASP A 33 -6.76 -23.13 17.85
C ASP A 33 -7.10 -23.28 16.36
N GLU A 34 -8.31 -23.76 16.06
CA GLU A 34 -8.79 -23.84 14.69
C GLU A 34 -8.90 -22.42 14.11
N VAL A 35 -8.17 -22.15 13.01
CA VAL A 35 -8.15 -20.85 12.33
C VAL A 35 -8.97 -20.96 11.05
N LYS A 36 -10.07 -20.20 10.98
CA LYS A 36 -10.81 -20.03 9.72
C LYS A 36 -10.02 -19.11 8.80
N MET A 37 -9.56 -19.63 7.68
CA MET A 37 -8.88 -18.84 6.65
C MET A 37 -9.87 -17.87 6.01
N LYS A 38 -9.62 -16.55 6.19
CA LYS A 38 -10.50 -15.48 5.72
C LYS A 38 -10.23 -15.12 4.24
N TYR A 39 -9.01 -15.29 3.78
CA TYR A 39 -8.52 -14.71 2.52
C TYR A 39 -8.07 -15.74 1.49
N GLY A 40 -8.54 -16.97 1.55
CA GLY A 40 -8.12 -18.00 0.61
C GLY A 40 -6.66 -18.44 0.74
N SER A 41 -6.29 -19.46 -0.02
CA SER A 41 -4.91 -19.96 -0.10
C SER A 41 -4.03 -19.06 -0.96
N LEU A 42 -2.71 -19.23 -0.86
CA LEU A 42 -1.76 -18.51 -1.73
C LEU A 42 -2.09 -18.72 -3.21
N LYS A 43 -2.36 -19.96 -3.63
CA LYS A 43 -2.71 -20.28 -5.02
C LYS A 43 -3.95 -19.54 -5.53
N GLU A 44 -4.96 -19.37 -4.68
CA GLU A 44 -6.15 -18.58 -5.00
C GLU A 44 -5.81 -17.08 -5.06
N GLN A 45 -5.01 -16.59 -4.13
CA GLN A 45 -4.59 -15.18 -4.10
C GLN A 45 -3.68 -14.81 -5.27
N GLU A 46 -2.86 -15.73 -5.78
CA GLU A 46 -2.02 -15.49 -6.97
C GLU A 46 -2.87 -15.20 -8.21
N ASN A 47 -4.05 -15.82 -8.29
CA ASN A 47 -4.99 -15.66 -9.42
C ASN A 47 -6.00 -14.51 -9.24
N ASP A 48 -6.04 -13.88 -8.06
CA ASP A 48 -6.90 -12.74 -7.75
C ASP A 48 -6.08 -11.45 -7.74
N GLY A 49 -6.26 -10.61 -8.77
CA GLY A 49 -5.55 -9.33 -8.90
C GLY A 49 -5.76 -8.36 -7.72
N ASN A 50 -6.87 -8.53 -6.99
CA ASN A 50 -7.21 -7.70 -5.82
C ASN A 50 -6.83 -8.35 -4.49
N SER A 51 -6.07 -9.44 -4.49
CA SER A 51 -5.65 -10.14 -3.29
C SER A 51 -4.58 -9.38 -2.52
N ILE A 52 -4.47 -9.70 -1.22
CA ILE A 52 -3.38 -9.19 -0.36
C ILE A 52 -2.01 -9.57 -0.94
N TYR A 53 -1.86 -10.80 -1.46
CA TYR A 53 -0.62 -11.26 -2.08
C TYR A 53 -0.21 -10.36 -3.24
N ASN A 54 -1.10 -10.10 -4.19
CA ASN A 54 -0.79 -9.27 -5.35
C ASN A 54 -0.60 -7.80 -4.99
N PHE A 55 -1.33 -7.29 -3.99
CA PHE A 55 -1.09 -5.94 -3.46
C PHE A 55 0.32 -5.80 -2.86
N VAL A 56 0.75 -6.75 -2.04
CA VAL A 56 2.12 -6.75 -1.44
C VAL A 56 3.18 -6.89 -2.54
N LYS A 57 2.95 -7.76 -3.52
CA LYS A 57 3.86 -7.94 -4.67
C LYS A 57 4.04 -6.64 -5.47
N GLN A 58 2.96 -5.93 -5.76
CA GLN A 58 3.00 -4.63 -6.44
C GLN A 58 3.72 -3.57 -5.59
N THR A 59 3.46 -3.54 -4.28
CA THR A 59 4.15 -2.64 -3.34
C THR A 59 5.66 -2.85 -3.36
N ILE A 60 6.12 -4.10 -3.36
CA ILE A 60 7.54 -4.45 -3.45
C ILE A 60 8.11 -4.03 -4.80
N ALA A 61 7.38 -4.23 -5.89
CA ALA A 61 7.80 -3.83 -7.22
C ALA A 61 8.02 -2.31 -7.30
N LEU A 62 7.05 -1.50 -6.87
CA LEU A 62 7.16 -0.04 -6.84
C LEU A 62 8.32 0.43 -5.95
N ARG A 63 8.50 -0.19 -4.77
CA ARG A 63 9.62 0.14 -3.89
C ARG A 63 10.98 -0.12 -4.54
N ASN A 64 11.10 -1.14 -5.38
CA ASN A 64 12.33 -1.47 -6.11
C ASN A 64 12.53 -0.55 -7.32
N GLU A 65 11.46 -0.18 -7.99
CA GLU A 65 11.48 0.74 -9.14
C GLU A 65 11.87 2.16 -8.73
N TYR A 66 11.40 2.60 -7.56
CA TYR A 66 11.69 3.93 -7.00
C TYR A 66 12.52 3.84 -5.71
N PRO A 67 13.86 3.81 -5.78
CA PRO A 67 14.74 3.71 -4.61
C PRO A 67 14.53 4.83 -3.58
N VAL A 68 14.06 6.00 -4.02
CA VAL A 68 13.67 7.13 -3.16
C VAL A 68 12.65 6.73 -2.10
N ILE A 69 11.74 5.79 -2.40
CA ILE A 69 10.75 5.29 -1.44
C ILE A 69 11.45 4.67 -0.23
N ALA A 70 12.53 3.91 -0.45
CA ALA A 70 13.26 3.25 0.63
C ALA A 70 14.28 4.16 1.32
N ARG A 71 15.00 4.99 0.57
CA ARG A 71 16.20 5.72 1.02
C ARG A 71 15.95 7.18 1.35
N GLY A 72 14.91 7.79 0.75
CA GLY A 72 14.64 9.21 0.90
C GLY A 72 14.32 9.62 2.33
N LYS A 73 14.76 10.80 2.73
CA LYS A 73 14.32 11.49 3.95
C LYS A 73 12.84 11.81 3.81
N VAL A 74 12.10 11.67 4.90
CA VAL A 74 10.66 11.93 4.94
C VAL A 74 10.41 13.36 5.39
N ALA A 75 9.54 14.05 4.65
CA ALA A 75 8.89 15.28 5.09
C ALA A 75 7.37 15.09 5.02
N PHE A 76 6.68 15.34 6.12
CA PHE A 76 5.22 15.25 6.20
C PHE A 76 4.59 16.57 5.77
N ASP A 77 3.55 16.53 4.95
CA ASP A 77 2.85 17.71 4.46
C ASP A 77 1.60 17.98 5.30
N GLU A 78 1.74 18.80 6.33
CA GLU A 78 0.65 19.16 7.24
C GLU A 78 -0.42 20.03 6.56
N GLY A 79 -0.10 20.71 5.46
CA GLY A 79 -1.03 21.61 4.76
C GLY A 79 -2.13 20.89 3.97
N ILE A 80 -1.87 19.65 3.59
CA ILE A 80 -2.76 18.84 2.75
C ILE A 80 -3.00 17.42 3.27
N SER A 81 -2.53 17.12 4.47
CA SER A 81 -2.84 15.87 5.19
C SER A 81 -3.94 16.10 6.22
N ASP A 82 -4.77 15.07 6.44
CA ASP A 82 -5.84 15.06 7.44
C ASP A 82 -6.02 13.63 8.02
N ASP A 83 -7.14 13.38 8.69
CA ASP A 83 -7.45 12.07 9.29
C ASP A 83 -7.67 10.95 8.24
N THR A 84 -7.86 11.31 6.97
CA THR A 84 -8.18 10.39 5.87
C THR A 84 -7.08 10.31 4.82
N VAL A 85 -6.31 11.37 4.66
CA VAL A 85 -5.23 11.46 3.67
C VAL A 85 -3.91 11.79 4.35
N CYS A 86 -2.88 11.01 4.05
CA CYS A 86 -1.50 11.28 4.45
C CYS A 86 -0.67 11.60 3.21
N VAL A 87 0.00 12.74 3.22
CA VAL A 87 0.93 13.16 2.15
C VAL A 87 2.33 13.29 2.71
N ILE A 88 3.26 12.57 2.13
CA ILE A 88 4.67 12.64 2.48
C ILE A 88 5.54 12.87 1.25
N ARG A 89 6.55 13.70 1.40
CA ARG A 89 7.61 13.87 0.41
C ARG A 89 8.84 13.08 0.84
N LYS A 90 9.43 12.38 -0.11
CA LYS A 90 10.68 11.65 0.08
C LYS A 90 11.74 12.22 -0.84
N THR A 91 12.92 12.53 -0.29
CA THR A 91 14.01 13.16 -1.03
C THR A 91 15.34 12.51 -0.69
N CYS A 92 16.14 12.19 -1.71
CA CYS A 92 17.53 11.75 -1.60
C CYS A 92 18.30 12.19 -2.86
N ASP A 93 19.57 11.80 -2.96
CA ASP A 93 20.43 12.14 -4.11
C ASP A 93 19.90 11.58 -5.45
N GLU A 94 19.07 10.52 -5.40
CA GLU A 94 18.46 9.89 -6.58
C GLU A 94 17.18 10.61 -7.05
N GLY A 95 16.68 11.60 -6.28
CA GLY A 95 15.51 12.39 -6.68
C GLY A 95 14.52 12.65 -5.53
N GLN A 96 13.33 13.03 -5.93
CA GLN A 96 12.22 13.35 -5.03
C GLN A 96 10.93 12.71 -5.53
N LEU A 97 10.14 12.18 -4.59
CA LEU A 97 8.79 11.67 -4.83
C LEU A 97 7.82 12.18 -3.77
N THR A 98 6.57 12.34 -4.15
CA THR A 98 5.47 12.56 -3.20
C THR A 98 4.58 11.32 -3.17
N LEU A 99 4.35 10.81 -1.97
CA LEU A 99 3.48 9.66 -1.72
C LEU A 99 2.19 10.16 -1.07
N VAL A 100 1.05 9.85 -1.68
CA VAL A 100 -0.27 10.20 -1.19
C VAL A 100 -1.01 8.93 -0.81
N PHE A 101 -1.43 8.83 0.44
CA PHE A 101 -2.15 7.68 0.99
C PHE A 101 -3.58 8.10 1.30
N ASN A 102 -4.55 7.43 0.74
CA ASN A 102 -5.93 7.52 1.19
C ASN A 102 -6.25 6.30 2.08
N THR A 103 -6.48 6.55 3.36
CA THR A 103 -6.79 5.52 4.36
C THR A 103 -8.29 5.36 4.60
N SER A 104 -9.12 6.08 3.86
CA SER A 104 -10.57 6.09 4.01
C SER A 104 -11.29 5.18 2.99
N GLU A 105 -12.53 4.87 3.27
CA GLU A 105 -13.42 4.06 2.41
C GLU A 105 -14.01 4.83 1.22
N LYS A 106 -13.66 6.11 1.06
CA LYS A 106 -14.17 6.97 -0.02
C LYS A 106 -13.00 7.58 -0.79
N ALA A 107 -13.24 7.92 -2.06
CA ALA A 107 -12.29 8.72 -2.80
C ALA A 107 -12.09 10.08 -2.13
N GLN A 108 -10.87 10.59 -2.14
CA GLN A 108 -10.48 11.88 -1.57
C GLN A 108 -9.85 12.76 -2.65
N THR A 109 -9.96 14.08 -2.47
CA THR A 109 -9.31 15.04 -3.37
C THR A 109 -8.28 15.85 -2.60
N VAL A 110 -7.06 15.86 -3.08
CA VAL A 110 -5.92 16.60 -2.53
C VAL A 110 -5.58 17.77 -3.43
N ASP A 111 -5.57 18.99 -2.88
CA ASP A 111 -5.21 20.21 -3.61
C ASP A 111 -3.78 20.64 -3.24
N PHE A 112 -2.84 20.37 -4.13
CA PHE A 112 -1.40 20.63 -3.90
C PHE A 112 -1.04 22.11 -3.83
N ARG A 113 -1.93 23.02 -4.24
CA ARG A 113 -1.75 24.48 -4.03
C ARG A 113 -1.70 24.85 -2.54
N LYS A 114 -2.26 24.02 -1.67
CA LYS A 114 -2.30 24.18 -0.21
C LYS A 114 -1.13 23.50 0.51
N SER A 115 -0.20 22.88 -0.22
CA SER A 115 0.94 22.16 0.35
C SER A 115 1.78 23.06 1.27
N ALA A 116 2.00 22.62 2.51
CA ALA A 116 2.88 23.32 3.46
C ALA A 116 4.36 23.15 3.12
N LEU A 117 4.70 22.10 2.37
CA LEU A 117 6.08 21.89 1.89
C LEU A 117 6.45 22.82 0.73
N GLY A 118 5.49 23.65 0.30
CA GLY A 118 5.67 24.71 -0.68
C GLY A 118 6.07 24.23 -2.08
N ALA A 119 6.03 25.16 -3.03
CA ALA A 119 6.78 25.05 -4.25
C ALA A 119 8.26 25.29 -3.90
N THR A 120 9.00 24.25 -3.54
CA THR A 120 10.47 24.36 -3.49
C THR A 120 10.97 24.52 -4.93
N GLU A 121 12.10 25.20 -5.11
CA GLU A 121 12.74 25.34 -6.45
C GLU A 121 12.97 23.97 -7.12
N ASP A 122 12.99 22.90 -6.31
CA ASP A 122 13.17 21.52 -6.74
C ASP A 122 11.84 20.79 -7.09
N ARG A 123 10.66 21.42 -6.93
CA ARG A 123 9.41 20.80 -7.30
C ARG A 123 9.27 20.87 -8.82
N LYS A 124 9.33 19.70 -9.46
CA LYS A 124 9.02 19.60 -10.89
C LYS A 124 7.55 19.86 -11.12
N TYR A 125 7.23 20.75 -12.02
CA TYR A 125 5.90 20.98 -12.55
C TYR A 125 5.89 20.68 -14.06
N PRO A 126 4.81 20.13 -14.60
CA PRO A 126 3.60 19.65 -13.90
C PRO A 126 3.85 18.37 -13.10
N LEU A 127 3.07 18.17 -12.01
CA LEU A 127 3.04 16.90 -11.28
C LEU A 127 2.58 15.79 -12.22
N GLN A 128 3.15 14.60 -12.07
CA GLN A 128 2.77 13.43 -12.85
C GLN A 128 2.58 12.22 -11.93
N ILE A 129 1.60 11.37 -12.27
CA ILE A 129 1.43 10.09 -11.59
C ILE A 129 2.52 9.14 -12.11
N ALA A 130 3.45 8.80 -11.21
CA ALA A 130 4.55 7.88 -11.48
C ALA A 130 4.17 6.43 -11.16
N GLY A 131 3.26 6.21 -10.21
CA GLY A 131 2.81 4.88 -9.84
C GLY A 131 1.58 4.90 -8.94
N GLU A 132 0.88 3.77 -8.90
CA GLU A 132 -0.35 3.59 -8.14
C GLU A 132 -0.40 2.22 -7.47
N LEU A 133 -0.95 2.17 -6.25
CA LEU A 133 -1.39 0.96 -5.56
C LEU A 133 -2.87 1.11 -5.28
N LEU A 134 -3.68 0.42 -6.04
CA LEU A 134 -5.14 0.52 -5.99
C LEU A 134 -5.73 -0.74 -5.35
N THR A 135 -6.76 -0.57 -4.51
CA THR A 135 -7.53 -1.69 -3.94
C THR A 135 -8.79 -2.00 -4.71
N GLY A 136 -9.10 -1.22 -5.75
CA GLY A 136 -10.26 -1.36 -6.62
C GLY A 136 -9.90 -1.19 -8.09
N THR A 137 -10.90 -0.94 -8.92
CA THR A 137 -10.76 -0.76 -10.37
C THR A 137 -10.68 0.70 -10.81
N GLU A 138 -10.94 1.63 -9.89
CA GLU A 138 -10.88 3.06 -10.19
C GLU A 138 -9.43 3.53 -10.13
N ALA A 139 -8.98 4.22 -11.18
CA ALA A 139 -7.66 4.85 -11.23
C ALA A 139 -7.69 6.21 -10.51
N ALA A 140 -6.53 6.66 -10.04
CA ALA A 140 -6.39 8.04 -9.60
C ALA A 140 -6.43 9.00 -10.78
N VAL A 141 -6.92 10.21 -10.54
CA VAL A 141 -7.00 11.27 -11.55
C VAL A 141 -6.27 12.50 -11.05
N LEU A 142 -5.28 12.94 -11.80
CA LEU A 142 -4.57 14.18 -11.55
C LEU A 142 -4.98 15.22 -12.60
N ASP A 143 -5.60 16.29 -12.14
CA ASP A 143 -5.99 17.43 -12.97
C ASP A 143 -5.24 18.67 -12.45
N GLU A 144 -4.24 19.11 -13.19
CA GLU A 144 -3.29 20.15 -12.79
C GLU A 144 -2.65 19.86 -11.41
N GLU A 145 -3.11 20.52 -10.36
CA GLU A 145 -2.64 20.36 -8.98
C GLU A 145 -3.69 19.71 -8.05
N GLN A 146 -4.75 19.13 -8.60
CA GLN A 146 -5.77 18.40 -7.87
C GLN A 146 -5.67 16.92 -8.17
N LEU A 147 -5.35 16.13 -7.14
CA LEU A 147 -5.34 14.67 -7.22
C LEU A 147 -6.61 14.10 -6.58
N THR A 148 -7.39 13.37 -7.37
CA THR A 148 -8.45 12.51 -6.84
C THR A 148 -7.89 11.11 -6.68
N ILE A 149 -7.85 10.61 -5.45
CA ILE A 149 -7.30 9.31 -5.08
C ILE A 149 -8.42 8.37 -4.61
N PRO A 150 -8.55 7.16 -5.18
CA PRO A 150 -9.56 6.18 -4.79
C PRO A 150 -9.41 5.73 -3.33
N ALA A 151 -10.47 5.10 -2.81
CA ALA A 151 -10.48 4.54 -1.46
C ALA A 151 -9.31 3.57 -1.23
N TYR A 152 -8.71 3.61 -0.04
CA TYR A 152 -7.64 2.69 0.40
C TYR A 152 -6.50 2.51 -0.60
N SER A 153 -6.09 3.59 -1.27
CA SER A 153 -5.10 3.57 -2.34
C SER A 153 -3.87 4.41 -2.00
N VAL A 154 -2.79 4.17 -2.72
CA VAL A 154 -1.56 4.98 -2.66
C VAL A 154 -1.21 5.45 -4.06
N VAL A 155 -0.88 6.73 -4.19
CA VAL A 155 -0.40 7.33 -5.44
C VAL A 155 0.98 7.91 -5.23
N ILE A 156 1.86 7.68 -6.20
CA ILE A 156 3.21 8.21 -6.26
C ILE A 156 3.23 9.30 -7.32
N LEU A 157 3.68 10.49 -6.94
CA LEU A 157 3.86 11.63 -7.83
C LEU A 157 5.33 12.03 -7.94
N GLU A 158 5.74 12.43 -9.13
CA GLU A 158 7.04 13.03 -9.45
C GLU A 158 6.89 14.40 -10.12
#